data_9fcb81c5aa830bd2e82bba34eee09025
#
_entry.id   9fcb81c5aa830bd2e82bba34eee09025
#
_cell.length_a   1.000
_cell.length_b   1.000
_cell.length_c   1.000
_cell.angle_alpha   90.00
_cell.angle_beta   90.00
_cell.angle_gamma   90.00
#
_symmetry.space_group_name_H-M   'P 1'
#
loop_
_entity.id
_entity.type
_entity.pdbx_description
1 polymer ?
#
loop_
_entity_poly.entity_id
_entity_poly.type
_entity_poly.pdbx_seq_one_letter_code
_entity_poly.pdbx_strand_id
1 'polypeptide(L)'
;MGLREIPSDFNLHNDAAETVFLRSHDFSDLLKLCAERDFNQVFVESGSELGTALLKAGLIDELVIFQAASLLGSGLSFIGDLGATNIKGKMNFLIRDVVQFGNDLKITLTKETGI
;
A
#
# COMPACT_ATOMS: atom_id res chain seq x y z
N MET A 1 2.67 11.12 2.42
CA MET A 1 2.98 11.65 1.09
C MET A 1 1.75 12.33 0.52
N GLY A 2 1.87 13.49 -0.09
CA GLY A 2 0.77 14.28 -0.65
C GLY A 2 1.02 15.78 -0.51
N LEU A 3 0.17 16.61 -1.11
CA LEU A 3 0.33 18.07 -1.12
C LEU A 3 -0.51 18.78 -0.03
N ARG A 4 -1.46 18.07 0.57
CA ARG A 4 -2.34 18.63 1.59
C ARG A 4 -1.58 18.87 2.90
N GLU A 5 -1.82 19.99 3.55
CA GLU A 5 -1.40 20.21 4.93
C GLU A 5 -2.27 19.39 5.90
N ILE A 6 -1.62 18.86 6.93
CA ILE A 6 -2.30 18.16 8.01
C ILE A 6 -2.43 19.12 9.18
N PRO A 7 -3.64 19.36 9.71
CA PRO A 7 -3.86 20.25 10.85
C PRO A 7 -2.98 19.86 12.05
N SER A 8 -2.48 20.86 12.77
CA SER A 8 -1.53 20.67 13.87
C SER A 8 -2.10 19.97 15.09
N ASP A 9 -3.43 19.90 15.22
CA ASP A 9 -4.16 19.19 16.27
C ASP A 9 -4.31 17.70 16.03
N PHE A 10 -3.86 17.19 14.87
CA PHE A 10 -3.89 15.76 14.59
C PHE A 10 -2.78 15.04 15.35
N ASN A 11 -3.08 13.82 15.82
CA ASN A 11 -2.15 12.98 16.61
C ASN A 11 -0.83 12.66 15.89
N LEU A 12 -0.76 12.81 14.57
CA LEU A 12 0.47 12.67 13.79
C LEU A 12 1.57 13.66 14.16
N HIS A 13 1.22 14.78 14.84
CA HIS A 13 2.17 15.80 15.29
C HIS A 13 2.67 15.56 16.72
N ASN A 14 2.47 14.37 17.29
CA ASN A 14 3.01 14.01 18.60
C ASN A 14 4.47 13.57 18.52
N ASP A 15 5.14 13.52 19.69
CA ASP A 15 6.57 13.19 19.82
C ASP A 15 6.83 11.68 20.01
N ALA A 16 5.84 10.81 19.82
CA ALA A 16 5.98 9.36 20.04
C ALA A 16 6.93 8.72 19.02
N ALA A 17 6.97 9.28 17.80
CA ALA A 17 7.88 8.87 16.74
C ALA A 17 8.14 10.04 15.80
N GLU A 18 9.26 9.99 15.07
CA GLU A 18 9.51 11.01 14.05
C GLU A 18 8.48 10.88 12.92
N THR A 19 7.81 11.98 12.61
CA THR A 19 6.88 12.09 11.49
C THR A 19 7.45 12.99 10.41
N VAL A 20 7.62 12.47 9.21
CA VAL A 20 8.11 13.19 8.05
C VAL A 20 6.98 13.47 7.09
N PHE A 21 6.76 14.74 6.75
CA PHE A 21 5.75 15.18 5.79
C PHE A 21 6.40 15.36 4.41
N LEU A 22 6.26 14.33 3.56
CA LEU A 22 6.74 14.40 2.18
C LEU A 22 5.67 15.05 1.29
N ARG A 23 5.89 16.31 0.92
CA ARG A 23 4.99 17.09 0.05
C ARG A 23 5.33 16.85 -1.42
N SER A 24 5.03 15.68 -1.89
CA SER A 24 5.29 15.26 -3.27
C SER A 24 4.29 14.19 -3.70
N HIS A 25 4.05 14.08 -4.99
CA HIS A 25 3.40 12.93 -5.63
C HIS A 25 4.39 12.09 -6.46
N ASP A 26 5.65 12.50 -6.50
CA ASP A 26 6.70 11.78 -7.21
C ASP A 26 7.30 10.69 -6.31
N PHE A 27 7.23 9.44 -6.75
CA PHE A 27 7.81 8.32 -6.02
C PHE A 27 9.34 8.35 -5.96
N SER A 28 10.00 9.07 -6.86
CA SER A 28 11.45 9.27 -6.77
C SER A 28 11.85 10.01 -5.48
N ASP A 29 11.04 10.97 -5.05
CA ASP A 29 11.25 11.67 -3.77
C ASP A 29 11.06 10.73 -2.58
N LEU A 30 10.08 9.83 -2.63
CA LEU A 30 9.88 8.81 -1.61
C LEU A 30 11.06 7.85 -1.53
N LEU A 31 11.52 7.34 -2.67
CA LEU A 31 12.64 6.41 -2.72
C LEU A 31 13.94 7.07 -2.26
N LYS A 32 14.15 8.33 -2.61
CA LYS A 32 15.30 9.11 -2.15
C LYS A 32 15.28 9.28 -0.62
N LEU A 33 14.13 9.64 -0.06
CA LEU A 33 13.98 9.74 1.40
C LEU A 33 14.28 8.41 2.10
N CYS A 34 13.78 7.29 1.57
CA CYS A 34 14.04 5.97 2.12
C CYS A 34 15.53 5.62 2.07
N ALA A 35 16.21 5.95 0.96
CA ALA A 35 17.64 5.71 0.81
C ALA A 35 18.49 6.59 1.75
N GLU A 36 18.16 7.87 1.88
CA GLU A 36 18.84 8.80 2.78
C GLU A 36 18.72 8.40 4.26
N ARG A 37 17.68 7.64 4.60
CA ARG A 37 17.41 7.16 5.95
C ARG A 37 17.80 5.71 6.20
N ASP A 38 18.41 5.06 5.24
CA ASP A 38 18.80 3.64 5.29
C ASP A 38 17.64 2.70 5.66
N PHE A 39 16.44 2.98 5.15
CA PHE A 39 15.29 2.12 5.38
C PHE A 39 15.39 0.82 4.56
N ASN A 40 15.47 -0.30 5.24
CA ASN A 40 15.49 -1.62 4.62
C ASN A 40 14.10 -2.15 4.28
N GLN A 41 13.08 -1.64 4.97
CA GLN A 41 11.70 -2.03 4.78
C GLN A 41 10.78 -0.83 5.01
N VAL A 42 9.78 -0.69 4.16
CA VAL A 42 8.74 0.33 4.29
C VAL A 42 7.39 -0.35 4.33
N PHE A 43 6.64 -0.11 5.39
CA PHE A 43 5.27 -0.54 5.52
C PHE A 43 4.34 0.57 5.02
N VAL A 44 3.46 0.23 4.10
CA VAL A 44 2.54 1.18 3.47
C VAL A 44 1.11 0.90 3.90
N GLU A 45 0.51 1.83 4.59
CA GLU A 45 -0.93 1.87 4.84
C GLU A 45 -1.53 3.00 4.01
N SER A 46 -2.18 2.65 2.93
CA SER A 46 -2.70 3.63 1.98
C SER A 46 -4.16 3.38 1.63
N GLY A 47 -4.82 4.43 1.17
CA GLY A 47 -6.08 4.29 0.46
C GLY A 47 -5.89 3.72 -0.95
N SER A 48 -7.01 3.50 -1.64
CA SER A 48 -7.04 2.89 -2.97
C SER A 48 -6.18 3.61 -4.01
N GLU A 49 -6.17 4.94 -4.03
CA GLU A 49 -5.44 5.73 -5.03
C GLU A 49 -3.93 5.54 -4.93
N LEU A 50 -3.36 5.75 -3.74
CA LEU A 50 -1.92 5.60 -3.51
C LEU A 50 -1.48 4.13 -3.68
N GLY A 51 -2.25 3.18 -3.14
CA GLY A 51 -1.98 1.75 -3.31
C GLY A 51 -1.95 1.32 -4.77
N THR A 52 -2.92 1.80 -5.56
CA THR A 52 -2.97 1.55 -7.01
C THR A 52 -1.76 2.15 -7.73
N ALA A 53 -1.39 3.38 -7.40
CA ALA A 53 -0.26 4.05 -8.03
C ALA A 53 1.07 3.34 -7.72
N LEU A 54 1.28 2.89 -6.48
CA LEU A 54 2.45 2.11 -6.08
C LEU A 54 2.52 0.75 -6.79
N LEU A 55 1.39 0.07 -6.94
CA LEU A 55 1.31 -1.18 -7.70
C LEU A 55 1.64 -0.97 -9.18
N LYS A 56 1.07 0.05 -9.80
CA LYS A 56 1.37 0.41 -11.21
C LYS A 56 2.84 0.76 -11.41
N ALA A 57 3.45 1.43 -10.45
CA ALA A 57 4.87 1.77 -10.47
C ALA A 57 5.79 0.56 -10.18
N GLY A 58 5.23 -0.60 -9.82
CA GLY A 58 6.01 -1.80 -9.51
C GLY A 58 6.79 -1.74 -8.20
N LEU A 59 6.42 -0.83 -7.29
CA LEU A 59 7.14 -0.56 -6.05
C LEU A 59 6.67 -1.41 -4.85
N ILE A 60 5.71 -2.30 -5.05
CA ILE A 60 5.20 -3.20 -4.00
C ILE A 60 5.85 -4.56 -4.16
N ASP A 61 6.59 -5.01 -3.16
CA ASP A 61 7.20 -6.34 -3.11
C ASP A 61 6.28 -7.36 -2.45
N GLU A 62 5.55 -6.91 -1.43
CA GLU A 62 4.62 -7.73 -0.66
C GLU A 62 3.30 -6.99 -0.47
N LEU A 63 2.19 -7.69 -0.67
CA LEU A 63 0.84 -7.21 -0.44
C LEU A 63 0.19 -8.04 0.66
N VAL A 64 -0.22 -7.38 1.73
CA VAL A 64 -0.94 -8.02 2.83
C VAL A 64 -2.40 -7.59 2.78
N ILE A 65 -3.30 -8.56 2.68
CA ILE A 65 -4.74 -8.35 2.64
C ILE A 65 -5.36 -8.91 3.92
N PHE A 66 -6.08 -8.07 4.64
CA PHE A 66 -6.97 -8.49 5.71
C PHE A 66 -8.40 -8.52 5.19
N GLN A 67 -9.01 -9.68 5.24
CA GLN A 67 -10.37 -9.91 4.75
C GLN A 67 -11.28 -10.30 5.91
N ALA A 68 -12.27 -9.46 6.18
CA ALA A 68 -13.33 -9.78 7.14
C ALA A 68 -14.30 -10.81 6.54
N ALA A 69 -14.84 -11.67 7.40
CA ALA A 69 -15.88 -12.63 7.04
C ALA A 69 -17.27 -11.94 7.05
N SER A 70 -17.40 -10.85 6.29
CA SER A 70 -18.63 -10.07 6.19
C SER A 70 -18.81 -9.51 4.77
N LEU A 71 -20.05 -9.28 4.40
CA LEU A 71 -20.43 -8.67 3.12
C LEU A 71 -21.06 -7.30 3.38
N LEU A 72 -20.49 -6.27 2.80
CA LEU A 72 -20.98 -4.90 2.91
C LEU A 72 -21.84 -4.49 1.71
N GLY A 73 -21.68 -5.16 0.58
CA GLY A 73 -22.34 -4.78 -0.67
C GLY A 73 -21.48 -3.83 -1.51
N SER A 74 -22.04 -2.74 -1.97
CA SER A 74 -21.31 -1.76 -2.76
C SER A 74 -20.42 -0.85 -1.89
N GLY A 75 -19.28 -0.43 -2.43
CA GLY A 75 -18.35 0.46 -1.75
C GLY A 75 -17.14 0.76 -2.62
N LEU A 76 -16.16 1.46 -2.06
CA LEU A 76 -14.89 1.69 -2.72
C LEU A 76 -14.08 0.40 -2.78
N SER A 77 -13.53 0.08 -3.96
CA SER A 77 -12.57 -1.00 -4.11
C SER A 77 -11.27 -0.67 -3.36
N PHE A 78 -10.61 -1.67 -2.77
CA PHE A 78 -9.31 -1.47 -2.11
C PHE A 78 -8.18 -1.14 -3.11
N ILE A 79 -8.32 -1.56 -4.36
CA ILE A 79 -7.43 -1.21 -5.48
C ILE A 79 -8.29 -0.65 -6.62
N GLY A 80 -7.83 0.44 -7.21
CA GLY A 80 -8.46 1.07 -8.36
C GLY A 80 -8.02 0.43 -9.70
N ASP A 81 -8.18 1.19 -10.77
CA ASP A 81 -7.84 0.72 -12.11
C ASP A 81 -6.32 0.57 -12.29
N LEU A 82 -5.87 -0.65 -12.53
CA LEU A 82 -4.49 -1.00 -12.83
C LEU A 82 -4.14 -0.88 -14.32
N GLY A 83 -5.10 -0.48 -15.16
CA GLY A 83 -4.92 -0.32 -16.60
C GLY A 83 -5.02 -1.63 -17.40
N ALA A 84 -5.46 -2.73 -16.77
CA ALA A 84 -5.67 -3.99 -17.47
C ALA A 84 -6.96 -3.93 -18.31
N THR A 85 -6.84 -4.02 -19.63
CA THR A 85 -7.99 -4.01 -20.55
C THR A 85 -8.56 -5.40 -20.83
N ASN A 86 -7.83 -6.45 -20.43
CA ASN A 86 -8.25 -7.84 -20.57
C ASN A 86 -7.56 -8.71 -19.50
N ILE A 87 -7.93 -9.97 -19.41
CA ILE A 87 -7.41 -10.91 -18.40
C ILE A 87 -5.90 -11.15 -18.50
N LYS A 88 -5.28 -10.92 -19.67
CA LYS A 88 -3.83 -11.08 -19.84
C LYS A 88 -3.04 -9.93 -19.17
N GLY A 89 -3.67 -8.76 -19.03
CA GLY A 89 -3.08 -7.60 -18.35
C GLY A 89 -3.18 -7.66 -16.81
N LYS A 90 -3.73 -8.73 -16.24
CA LYS A 90 -3.83 -8.89 -14.79
C LYS A 90 -2.46 -8.93 -14.13
N MET A 91 -2.39 -8.40 -12.93
CA MET A 91 -1.21 -8.50 -12.08
C MET A 91 -1.28 -9.79 -11.26
N ASN A 92 -0.26 -10.64 -11.35
CA ASN A 92 -0.21 -11.92 -10.65
C ASN A 92 0.66 -11.82 -9.40
N PHE A 93 0.24 -12.55 -8.37
CA PHE A 93 0.97 -12.70 -7.12
C PHE A 93 1.04 -14.17 -6.73
N LEU A 94 2.03 -14.52 -5.92
CA LEU A 94 2.15 -15.81 -5.27
C LEU A 94 1.65 -15.68 -3.83
N ILE A 95 0.79 -16.61 -3.42
CA ILE A 95 0.37 -16.70 -2.01
C ILE A 95 1.54 -17.26 -1.22
N ARG A 96 2.00 -16.50 -0.22
CA ARG A 96 3.06 -16.92 0.71
C ARG A 96 2.51 -17.49 1.99
N ASP A 97 1.45 -16.89 2.49
CA ASP A 97 0.88 -17.28 3.76
C ASP A 97 -0.61 -16.91 3.82
N VAL A 98 -1.38 -17.73 4.53
CA VAL A 98 -2.79 -17.47 4.85
C VAL A 98 -3.00 -17.83 6.31
N VAL A 99 -3.36 -16.86 7.11
CA VAL A 99 -3.61 -17.04 8.55
C VAL A 99 -5.01 -16.58 8.90
N GLN A 100 -5.71 -17.37 9.67
CA GLN A 100 -6.99 -16.98 10.25
C GLN A 100 -6.79 -16.31 11.59
N PHE A 101 -7.32 -15.10 11.74
CA PHE A 101 -7.37 -14.34 12.99
C PHE A 101 -8.83 -14.22 13.45
N GLY A 102 -9.22 -15.02 14.43
CA GLY A 102 -10.62 -15.09 14.82
C GLY A 102 -11.50 -15.48 13.63
N ASN A 103 -12.34 -14.56 13.14
CA ASN A 103 -13.20 -14.75 11.99
C ASN A 103 -12.68 -14.05 10.70
N ASP A 104 -11.51 -13.45 10.74
CA ASP A 104 -10.90 -12.76 9.61
C ASP A 104 -9.73 -13.55 9.02
N LEU A 105 -9.36 -13.26 7.79
CA LEU A 105 -8.17 -13.81 7.14
C LEU A 105 -7.11 -12.73 6.94
N LYS A 106 -5.84 -13.11 7.17
CA LYS A 106 -4.67 -12.39 6.66
C LYS A 106 -4.06 -13.19 5.53
N ILE A 107 -3.95 -12.59 4.36
CA ILE A 107 -3.36 -13.19 3.16
C ILE A 107 -2.11 -12.40 2.81
N THR A 108 -0.96 -13.06 2.79
CA THR A 108 0.31 -12.47 2.38
C THR A 108 0.65 -12.93 0.96
N LEU A 109 0.79 -11.97 0.07
CA LEU A 109 1.09 -12.15 -1.34
C LEU A 109 2.43 -11.52 -1.68
N THR A 110 3.25 -12.19 -2.47
CA THR A 110 4.46 -11.60 -3.06
C THR A 110 4.30 -11.48 -4.56
N LYS A 111 4.93 -10.46 -5.12
CA LYS A 111 4.97 -10.30 -6.56
C LYS A 111 5.56 -11.57 -7.19
N GLU A 112 4.90 -12.07 -8.20
CA GLU A 112 5.51 -13.09 -9.04
C GLU A 112 6.72 -12.45 -9.72
N THR A 113 7.93 -12.90 -9.38
CA THR A 113 9.13 -12.46 -10.07
C THR A 113 9.01 -12.92 -11.51
N GLY A 114 8.49 -12.02 -12.32
CA GLY A 114 8.30 -12.26 -13.74
C GLY A 114 9.65 -12.45 -14.40
N ILE A 115 9.66 -13.28 -15.12
CA ILE A 115 10.47 -13.62 -16.18
C ILE A 115 10.52 -12.46 -17.18
#